data_c9a35118c411d8cea918c87ffcabe951
#
_entry.id   c9a35118c411d8cea918c87ffcabe951
#
_cell.length_a   1.000
_cell.length_b   1.000
_cell.length_c   1.000
_cell.angle_alpha   90.00
_cell.angle_beta   90.00
_cell.angle_gamma   90.00
#
_symmetry.space_group_name_H-M   'P 1'
#
loop_
_entity.id
_entity.type
_entity.pdbx_description
1 polymer ?
#
loop_
_entity_poly.entity_id
_entity_poly.type
_entity_poly.pdbx_seq_one_letter_code
_entity_poly.pdbx_strand_id
1 'polypeptide(L)'
;LADAAVQMEGQAETISERLAEVGLDDYHQRIYDLAREGASRIAAQFEADVQQNRISLDDLFDRNYKLLPNTQPSKYHSRFDGYTDQVPPAIQEALLHRHEGLLFAIACTPQGYVPTHNKAFSHKLTGDAQVDAVQNRTKRKFEDRTGIRCGSHQQPVLLQTYTRDT
;
A
#
# COMPACT_ATOMS: atom_id res chain seq x y z
N LEU A 1 19.65 3.14 24.45
CA LEU A 1 19.94 3.25 23.00
C LEU A 1 18.68 3.01 22.16
N ALA A 2 17.87 1.97 22.43
CA ALA A 2 16.63 1.70 21.69
C ALA A 2 15.61 2.86 21.84
N ASP A 3 15.42 3.37 23.04
CA ASP A 3 14.50 4.49 23.29
C ASP A 3 14.92 5.79 22.58
N ALA A 4 16.22 6.05 22.49
CA ALA A 4 16.75 7.21 21.77
C ALA A 4 16.53 7.08 20.26
N ALA A 5 16.70 5.86 19.70
CA ALA A 5 16.42 5.59 18.30
C ALA A 5 14.94 5.81 17.96
N VAL A 6 14.02 5.30 18.79
CA VAL A 6 12.57 5.48 18.64
C VAL A 6 12.18 6.97 18.74
N GLN A 7 12.80 7.71 19.65
CA GLN A 7 12.58 9.17 19.75
C GLN A 7 13.09 9.93 18.52
N MET A 8 14.26 9.57 17.99
CA MET A 8 14.81 10.17 16.77
C MET A 8 13.94 9.85 15.54
N GLU A 9 13.44 8.64 15.42
CA GLU A 9 12.48 8.27 14.38
C GLU A 9 11.20 9.09 14.46
N GLY A 10 10.62 9.22 15.64
CA GLY A 10 9.41 10.04 15.86
C GLY A 10 9.63 11.52 15.54
N GLN A 11 10.82 12.08 15.86
CA GLN A 11 11.16 13.46 15.52
C GLN A 11 11.37 13.64 14.02
N ALA A 12 12.04 12.71 13.35
CA ALA A 12 12.23 12.74 11.90
C ALA A 12 10.88 12.67 11.14
N GLU A 13 9.96 11.84 11.61
CA GLU A 13 8.60 11.77 11.05
C GLU A 13 7.85 13.09 11.22
N THR A 14 7.88 13.69 12.43
CA THR A 14 7.22 14.98 12.68
C THR A 14 7.80 16.09 11.81
N ILE A 15 9.11 16.10 11.59
CA ILE A 15 9.78 17.06 10.70
C ILE A 15 9.33 16.82 9.25
N SER A 16 9.27 15.58 8.79
CA SER A 16 8.82 15.23 7.44
C SER A 16 7.35 15.62 7.19
N GLU A 17 6.49 15.42 8.17
CA GLU A 17 5.09 15.87 8.12
C GLU A 17 4.98 17.40 8.00
N ARG A 18 5.77 18.15 8.78
CA ARG A 18 5.79 19.62 8.72
C ARG A 18 6.41 20.15 7.42
N LEU A 19 7.40 19.47 6.85
CA LEU A 19 7.97 19.85 5.56
C LEU A 19 6.95 19.69 4.43
N ALA A 20 6.09 18.67 4.48
CA ALA A 20 4.99 18.51 3.54
C ALA A 20 3.96 19.65 3.63
N GLU A 21 3.78 20.25 4.81
CA GLU A 21 2.90 21.42 5.02
C GLU A 21 3.51 22.73 4.51
N VAL A 22 4.83 22.87 4.55
CA VAL A 22 5.56 24.12 4.21
C VAL A 22 5.89 24.22 2.72
N GLY A 23 6.01 23.10 2.05
CA GLY A 23 6.32 22.99 0.62
C GLY A 23 7.31 21.87 0.36
N LEU A 24 6.99 21.06 -0.63
CA LEU A 24 7.81 19.95 -1.10
C LEU A 24 8.76 20.46 -2.20
N ASP A 25 9.96 19.88 -2.31
CA ASP A 25 10.77 20.05 -3.51
C ASP A 25 10.09 19.41 -4.73
N ASP A 26 10.59 19.71 -5.92
CA ASP A 26 9.96 19.28 -7.17
C ASP A 26 9.80 17.75 -7.27
N TYR A 27 10.77 17.00 -6.72
CA TYR A 27 10.72 15.54 -6.70
C TYR A 27 9.58 15.04 -5.80
N HIS A 28 9.55 15.46 -4.55
CA HIS A 28 8.52 15.03 -3.61
C HIS A 28 7.14 15.55 -4.00
N GLN A 29 7.06 16.77 -4.54
CA GLN A 29 5.80 17.30 -5.08
C GLN A 29 5.26 16.42 -6.22
N ARG A 30 6.13 16.00 -7.12
CA ARG A 30 5.74 15.11 -8.23
C ARG A 30 5.23 13.75 -7.73
N ILE A 31 5.93 13.14 -6.78
CA ILE A 31 5.49 11.87 -6.16
C ILE A 31 4.15 12.04 -5.43
N TYR A 32 4.00 13.14 -4.68
CA TYR A 32 2.74 13.50 -4.02
C TYR A 32 1.58 13.58 -5.01
N ASP A 33 1.76 14.32 -6.10
CA ASP A 33 0.72 14.51 -7.12
C ASP A 33 0.30 13.17 -7.75
N LEU A 34 1.26 12.30 -8.05
CA LEU A 34 1.01 10.97 -8.60
C LEU A 34 0.27 10.06 -7.60
N ALA A 35 0.65 10.10 -6.32
CA ALA A 35 -0.04 9.36 -5.28
C ALA A 35 -1.50 9.82 -5.11
N ARG A 36 -1.72 11.14 -5.12
CA ARG A 36 -3.07 11.73 -5.06
C ARG A 36 -3.91 11.38 -6.29
N GLU A 37 -3.33 11.45 -7.47
CA GLU A 37 -3.99 11.03 -8.72
C GLU A 37 -4.41 9.56 -8.63
N GLY A 38 -3.51 8.69 -8.20
CA GLY A 38 -3.77 7.26 -8.04
C GLY A 38 -4.90 6.98 -7.07
N ALA A 39 -4.86 7.59 -5.89
CA ALA A 39 -5.89 7.46 -4.87
C ALA A 39 -7.27 7.93 -5.40
N SER A 40 -7.32 9.09 -6.06
CA SER A 40 -8.56 9.63 -6.63
C SER A 40 -9.13 8.73 -7.73
N ARG A 41 -8.30 8.18 -8.60
CA ARG A 41 -8.72 7.26 -9.66
C ARG A 41 -9.26 5.95 -9.11
N ILE A 42 -8.60 5.38 -8.11
CA ILE A 42 -9.06 4.14 -7.45
C ILE A 42 -10.39 4.39 -6.73
N ALA A 43 -10.52 5.50 -6.00
CA ALA A 43 -11.76 5.86 -5.32
C ALA A 43 -12.93 6.01 -6.31
N ALA A 44 -12.74 6.78 -7.38
CA ALA A 44 -13.76 6.97 -8.41
C ALA A 44 -14.16 5.65 -9.08
N GLN A 45 -13.20 4.76 -9.31
CA GLN A 45 -13.47 3.43 -9.87
C GLN A 45 -14.28 2.57 -8.90
N PHE A 46 -13.93 2.57 -7.60
CA PHE A 46 -14.68 1.82 -6.59
C PHE A 46 -16.12 2.33 -6.45
N GLU A 47 -16.31 3.65 -6.43
CA GLU A 47 -17.64 4.27 -6.38
C GLU A 47 -18.49 3.87 -7.58
N ALA A 48 -17.92 3.97 -8.79
CA ALA A 48 -18.63 3.58 -10.02
C ALA A 48 -19.00 2.09 -10.03
N ASP A 49 -18.11 1.22 -9.57
CA ASP A 49 -18.33 -0.22 -9.56
C ASP A 49 -19.34 -0.65 -8.49
N VAL A 50 -19.39 0.04 -7.36
CA VAL A 50 -20.45 -0.14 -6.35
C VAL A 50 -21.80 0.30 -6.91
N GLN A 51 -21.87 1.46 -7.57
CA GLN A 51 -23.11 1.96 -8.19
C GLN A 51 -23.63 1.02 -9.28
N GLN A 52 -22.74 0.34 -10.01
CA GLN A 52 -23.06 -0.63 -11.05
C GLN A 52 -23.27 -2.05 -10.51
N ASN A 53 -23.27 -2.25 -9.21
CA ASN A 53 -23.39 -3.56 -8.54
C ASN A 53 -22.32 -4.59 -8.95
N ARG A 54 -21.12 -4.14 -9.34
CA ARG A 54 -19.99 -5.04 -9.62
C ARG A 54 -19.34 -5.57 -8.35
N ILE A 55 -19.45 -4.81 -7.28
CA ILE A 55 -19.06 -5.20 -5.93
C ILE A 55 -20.01 -4.53 -4.94
N SER A 56 -20.36 -5.21 -3.84
CA SER A 56 -21.14 -4.61 -2.77
C SER A 56 -20.25 -3.79 -1.82
N LEU A 57 -20.83 -2.80 -1.13
CA LEU A 57 -20.11 -2.10 -0.06
C LEU A 57 -19.66 -3.06 1.04
N ASP A 58 -20.49 -4.02 1.43
CA ASP A 58 -20.15 -5.00 2.45
C ASP A 58 -18.93 -5.84 2.08
N ASP A 59 -18.81 -6.22 0.80
CA ASP A 59 -17.65 -6.95 0.33
C ASP A 59 -16.42 -6.05 0.23
N LEU A 60 -16.55 -4.84 -0.33
CA LEU A 60 -15.45 -3.89 -0.46
C LEU A 60 -14.87 -3.47 0.91
N PHE A 61 -15.73 -3.38 1.94
CA PHE A 61 -15.33 -3.05 3.30
C PHE A 61 -15.13 -4.28 4.19
N ASP A 62 -15.06 -5.48 3.64
CA ASP A 62 -14.71 -6.68 4.40
C ASP A 62 -13.33 -6.53 5.06
N ARG A 63 -13.28 -6.76 6.36
CA ARG A 63 -12.03 -6.73 7.16
C ARG A 63 -11.79 -8.06 7.90
N ASN A 64 -12.59 -9.08 7.57
CA ASN A 64 -12.43 -10.42 8.11
C ASN A 64 -11.43 -11.21 7.24
N TYR A 65 -10.16 -10.86 7.37
CA TYR A 65 -9.08 -11.52 6.63
C TYR A 65 -8.90 -12.96 7.10
N LYS A 66 -8.92 -13.88 6.16
CA LYS A 66 -8.73 -15.31 6.43
C LYS A 66 -7.32 -15.72 6.04
N LEU A 67 -6.62 -16.35 6.96
CA LEU A 67 -5.26 -16.85 6.72
C LEU A 67 -5.30 -17.93 5.62
N LEU A 68 -4.43 -17.79 4.63
CA LEU A 68 -4.17 -18.83 3.65
C LEU A 68 -3.17 -19.84 4.25
N PRO A 69 -3.53 -21.12 4.33
CA PRO A 69 -2.67 -22.12 4.93
C PRO A 69 -1.40 -22.34 4.10
N ASN A 70 -0.34 -22.75 4.79
CA ASN A 70 0.95 -23.12 4.18
C ASN A 70 1.60 -21.99 3.34
N THR A 71 1.42 -20.74 3.75
CA THR A 71 2.09 -19.58 3.13
C THR A 71 3.12 -18.99 4.09
N GLN A 72 4.32 -18.72 3.57
CA GLN A 72 5.41 -18.08 4.30
C GLN A 72 6.12 -17.09 3.35
N PRO A 73 6.07 -15.76 3.62
CA PRO A 73 5.32 -15.09 4.70
C PRO A 73 3.80 -15.32 4.63
N SER A 74 3.13 -15.15 5.78
CA SER A 74 1.70 -15.37 5.90
C SER A 74 0.89 -14.51 4.92
N LYS A 75 -0.01 -15.14 4.21
CA LYS A 75 -0.94 -14.50 3.27
C LYS A 75 -2.37 -14.63 3.74
N TYR A 76 -3.18 -13.73 3.28
CA TYR A 76 -4.58 -13.64 3.66
C TYR A 76 -5.47 -13.51 2.43
N HIS A 77 -6.74 -13.64 2.66
CA HIS A 77 -7.77 -13.46 1.65
C HIS A 77 -8.97 -12.75 2.27
N SER A 78 -9.63 -11.91 1.49
CA SER A 78 -10.83 -11.18 1.80
C SER A 78 -11.90 -11.38 0.72
N ARG A 79 -13.14 -10.93 1.00
CA ARG A 79 -14.23 -11.02 0.01
C ARG A 79 -14.03 -10.12 -1.22
N PHE A 80 -13.20 -9.08 -1.11
CA PHE A 80 -12.93 -8.17 -2.22
C PHE A 80 -11.71 -8.54 -3.09
N ASP A 81 -10.97 -9.58 -2.76
CA ASP A 81 -9.73 -9.93 -3.46
C ASP A 81 -9.93 -10.20 -4.94
N GLY A 82 -10.98 -10.93 -5.30
CA GLY A 82 -11.27 -11.23 -6.72
C GLY A 82 -11.54 -9.96 -7.55
N TYR A 83 -12.12 -8.94 -6.92
CA TYR A 83 -12.34 -7.64 -7.54
C TYR A 83 -11.03 -6.84 -7.63
N THR A 84 -10.25 -6.77 -6.55
CA THR A 84 -9.00 -6.00 -6.52
C THR A 84 -7.88 -6.64 -7.34
N ASP A 85 -7.95 -7.91 -7.66
CA ASP A 85 -7.02 -8.56 -8.59
C ASP A 85 -7.25 -8.14 -10.05
N GLN A 86 -8.43 -7.59 -10.37
CA GLN A 86 -8.81 -7.23 -11.73
C GLN A 86 -8.81 -5.71 -11.98
N VAL A 87 -9.25 -4.91 -11.03
CA VAL A 87 -9.58 -3.50 -11.26
C VAL A 87 -8.43 -2.55 -10.93
N PRO A 88 -7.89 -2.44 -9.69
CA PRO A 88 -6.80 -1.53 -9.36
C PRO A 88 -5.51 -1.72 -10.17
N PRO A 89 -5.12 -2.92 -10.63
CA PRO A 89 -3.84 -3.11 -11.34
C PRO A 89 -3.65 -2.20 -12.55
N ALA A 90 -4.68 -1.92 -13.30
CA ALA A 90 -4.59 -1.02 -14.46
C ALA A 90 -4.17 0.40 -14.06
N ILE A 91 -4.65 0.88 -12.91
CA ILE A 91 -4.29 2.19 -12.36
C ILE A 91 -2.90 2.14 -11.73
N GLN A 92 -2.64 1.13 -10.91
CA GLN A 92 -1.38 0.96 -10.17
C GLN A 92 -0.18 0.79 -11.10
N GLU A 93 -0.29 -0.04 -12.13
CA GLU A 93 0.78 -0.25 -13.10
C GLU A 93 1.03 0.99 -13.96
N ALA A 94 -0.02 1.68 -14.39
CA ALA A 94 0.12 2.89 -15.19
C ALA A 94 0.87 4.01 -14.45
N LEU A 95 0.75 4.10 -13.13
CA LEU A 95 1.46 5.09 -12.31
C LEU A 95 2.97 4.86 -12.32
N LEU A 96 3.42 3.60 -12.29
CA LEU A 96 4.86 3.28 -12.24
C LEU A 96 5.64 3.84 -13.43
N HIS A 97 5.00 3.97 -14.59
CA HIS A 97 5.63 4.51 -15.80
C HIS A 97 5.67 6.05 -15.82
N ARG A 98 5.13 6.71 -14.81
CA ARG A 98 5.03 8.17 -14.76
C ARG A 98 6.24 8.85 -14.12
N HIS A 99 7.04 8.10 -13.36
CA HIS A 99 8.23 8.61 -12.71
C HIS A 99 9.21 7.48 -12.34
N GLU A 100 10.49 7.67 -12.65
CA GLU A 100 11.53 6.66 -12.41
C GLU A 100 11.77 6.34 -10.92
N GLY A 101 11.48 7.27 -10.03
CA GLY A 101 11.56 7.07 -8.57
C GLY A 101 10.43 6.23 -7.97
N LEU A 102 9.40 5.85 -8.76
CA LEU A 102 8.32 5.00 -8.27
C LEU A 102 8.72 3.53 -8.36
N LEU A 103 8.97 2.92 -7.20
CA LEU A 103 9.27 1.48 -7.11
C LEU A 103 8.01 0.63 -7.10
N PHE A 104 6.94 1.14 -6.50
CA PHE A 104 5.61 0.53 -6.49
C PHE A 104 4.53 1.59 -6.27
N ALA A 105 3.32 1.27 -6.69
CA ALA A 105 2.11 2.04 -6.42
C ALA A 105 0.99 1.05 -6.09
N ILE A 106 0.48 1.07 -4.87
CA ILE A 106 -0.48 0.09 -4.35
C ILE A 106 -1.53 0.76 -3.48
N ALA A 107 -2.68 0.11 -3.35
CA ALA A 107 -3.68 0.42 -2.36
C ALA A 107 -3.61 -0.59 -1.21
N CYS A 108 -3.84 -0.14 0.01
CA CYS A 108 -3.93 -0.98 1.19
C CYS A 108 -5.12 -0.59 2.06
N THR A 109 -5.53 -1.51 2.93
CA THR A 109 -6.57 -1.23 3.92
C THR A 109 -5.99 -0.58 5.17
N PRO A 110 -6.83 0.01 6.05
CA PRO A 110 -6.36 0.57 7.32
C PRO A 110 -5.60 -0.41 8.23
N GLN A 111 -5.76 -1.71 8.02
CA GLN A 111 -5.04 -2.76 8.76
C GLN A 111 -3.74 -3.18 8.06
N GLY A 112 -3.27 -2.43 7.07
CA GLY A 112 -2.05 -2.73 6.33
C GLY A 112 -2.17 -3.91 5.36
N TYR A 113 -3.38 -4.36 5.03
CA TYR A 113 -3.59 -5.43 4.07
C TYR A 113 -3.45 -4.91 2.63
N VAL A 114 -2.57 -5.53 1.87
CA VAL A 114 -2.35 -5.27 0.45
C VAL A 114 -2.95 -6.42 -0.36
N PRO A 115 -4.18 -6.26 -0.88
CA PRO A 115 -4.85 -7.33 -1.63
C PRO A 115 -4.13 -7.66 -2.92
N THR A 116 -3.66 -6.64 -3.64
CA THR A 116 -2.99 -6.81 -4.94
C THR A 116 -1.83 -5.83 -5.05
N HIS A 117 -0.63 -6.38 -5.12
CA HIS A 117 0.59 -5.60 -5.34
C HIS A 117 0.88 -5.46 -6.84
N ASN A 118 1.82 -4.58 -7.20
CA ASN A 118 2.33 -4.50 -8.57
C ASN A 118 2.89 -5.84 -9.05
N LYS A 119 2.87 -6.07 -10.35
CA LYS A 119 3.34 -7.32 -10.98
C LYS A 119 4.75 -7.70 -10.58
N ALA A 120 5.65 -6.71 -10.49
CA ALA A 120 7.04 -6.90 -10.08
C ALA A 120 7.19 -7.50 -8.66
N PHE A 121 6.16 -7.44 -7.83
CA PHE A 121 6.12 -7.98 -6.47
C PHE A 121 4.97 -8.98 -6.26
N SER A 122 4.50 -9.59 -7.34
CA SER A 122 3.42 -10.58 -7.34
C SER A 122 3.84 -11.86 -8.08
N HIS A 123 5.12 -12.24 -7.98
CA HIS A 123 5.64 -13.46 -8.56
C HIS A 123 4.99 -14.69 -7.92
N LYS A 124 5.09 -15.84 -8.59
CA LYS A 124 4.64 -17.12 -8.01
C LYS A 124 5.48 -17.45 -6.78
N LEU A 125 4.87 -18.07 -5.78
CA LEU A 125 5.60 -18.57 -4.63
C LEU A 125 6.61 -19.65 -5.07
N THR A 126 7.83 -19.53 -4.56
CA THR A 126 8.93 -20.46 -4.83
C THR A 126 9.03 -21.55 -3.77
N GLY A 127 8.50 -21.30 -2.56
CA GLY A 127 8.67 -22.11 -1.37
C GLY A 127 9.90 -21.71 -0.53
N ASP A 128 10.73 -20.78 -1.03
CA ASP A 128 11.78 -20.12 -0.26
C ASP A 128 11.22 -18.86 0.40
N ALA A 129 11.15 -18.86 1.72
CA ALA A 129 10.53 -17.78 2.47
C ALA A 129 11.24 -16.42 2.28
N GLN A 130 12.57 -16.42 2.09
CA GLN A 130 13.34 -15.20 1.89
C GLN A 130 13.07 -14.62 0.51
N VAL A 131 13.09 -15.44 -0.53
CA VAL A 131 12.76 -15.04 -1.90
C VAL A 131 11.32 -14.55 -1.98
N ASP A 132 10.39 -15.31 -1.40
CA ASP A 132 8.97 -15.01 -1.42
C ASP A 132 8.63 -13.74 -0.63
N ALA A 133 9.37 -13.44 0.43
CA ALA A 133 9.22 -12.21 1.21
C ALA A 133 9.50 -10.95 0.36
N VAL A 134 10.42 -11.02 -0.58
CA VAL A 134 10.80 -9.90 -1.47
C VAL A 134 9.95 -9.88 -2.74
N GLN A 135 9.77 -11.03 -3.40
CA GLN A 135 9.19 -11.10 -4.74
C GLN A 135 7.67 -11.31 -4.77
N ASN A 136 7.08 -11.74 -3.65
CA ASN A 136 5.64 -11.96 -3.56
C ASN A 136 5.05 -11.22 -2.35
N ARG A 137 4.64 -9.97 -2.58
CA ARG A 137 4.10 -9.07 -1.54
C ARG A 137 2.58 -8.92 -1.61
N THR A 138 1.93 -9.50 -2.59
CA THR A 138 0.45 -9.53 -2.73
C THR A 138 -0.20 -10.39 -1.64
N LYS A 139 -1.43 -10.08 -1.24
CA LYS A 139 -2.20 -10.81 -0.22
C LYS A 139 -1.55 -10.82 1.17
N ARG A 140 -0.72 -9.82 1.48
CA ARG A 140 -0.02 -9.72 2.76
C ARG A 140 -0.56 -8.59 3.62
N LYS A 141 -0.41 -8.74 4.93
CA LYS A 141 -0.60 -7.67 5.92
C LYS A 141 0.77 -7.14 6.33
N PHE A 142 0.96 -5.85 6.19
CA PHE A 142 2.15 -5.14 6.66
C PHE A 142 1.78 -4.48 8.00
N GLU A 143 2.06 -5.22 9.07
CA GLU A 143 1.65 -4.86 10.44
C GLU A 143 2.77 -4.14 11.23
N ASP A 144 3.90 -3.88 10.58
CA ASP A 144 4.92 -2.98 11.10
C ASP A 144 4.40 -1.53 11.18
N ARG A 145 5.13 -0.69 11.90
CA ARG A 145 4.73 0.70 12.12
C ARG A 145 4.46 1.46 10.82
N THR A 146 5.33 1.30 9.82
CA THR A 146 5.21 1.99 8.53
C THR A 146 3.96 1.54 7.77
N GLY A 147 3.73 0.24 7.68
CA GLY A 147 2.58 -0.34 6.98
C GLY A 147 1.24 0.04 7.62
N ILE A 148 1.15 -0.02 8.95
CA ILE A 148 -0.07 0.38 9.68
C ILE A 148 -0.33 1.88 9.52
N ARG A 149 0.67 2.73 9.67
CA ARG A 149 0.49 4.18 9.47
C ARG A 149 0.07 4.52 8.04
N CYS A 150 0.65 3.84 7.05
CA CYS A 150 0.29 4.03 5.65
C CYS A 150 -1.21 3.79 5.40
N GLY A 151 -1.78 2.76 5.99
CA GLY A 151 -3.19 2.42 5.81
C GLY A 151 -4.18 3.17 6.72
N SER A 152 -3.75 3.59 7.91
CA SER A 152 -4.66 4.08 8.97
C SER A 152 -4.69 5.59 9.15
N HIS A 153 -3.75 6.36 8.56
CA HIS A 153 -3.75 7.81 8.74
C HIS A 153 -4.99 8.48 8.15
N GLN A 154 -5.36 9.62 8.73
CA GLN A 154 -6.52 10.42 8.32
C GLN A 154 -6.13 11.73 7.61
N GLN A 155 -4.84 11.93 7.37
CA GLN A 155 -4.32 13.11 6.71
C GLN A 155 -4.48 13.01 5.18
N PRO A 156 -4.53 14.14 4.46
CA PRO A 156 -4.55 14.14 2.99
C PRO A 156 -3.36 13.41 2.36
N VAL A 157 -2.22 13.42 3.05
CA VAL A 157 -0.99 12.71 2.68
C VAL A 157 -0.20 12.35 3.95
N LEU A 158 0.53 11.26 3.88
CA LEU A 158 1.52 10.87 4.87
C LEU A 158 2.85 10.63 4.17
N LEU A 159 3.87 11.38 4.56
CA LEU A 159 5.25 11.16 4.12
C LEU A 159 5.99 10.38 5.20
N GLN A 160 6.57 9.25 4.85
CA GLN A 160 7.33 8.39 5.75
C GLN A 160 8.69 8.04 5.15
N THR A 161 9.69 7.95 6.01
CA THR A 161 11.01 7.43 5.66
C THR A 161 11.23 6.10 6.38
N TYR A 162 11.68 5.09 5.67
CA TYR A 162 11.95 3.78 6.25
C TYR A 162 13.01 3.03 5.45
N THR A 163 13.68 2.08 6.09
CA THR A 163 14.59 1.15 5.41
C THR A 163 13.79 -0.01 4.84
N ARG A 164 13.98 -0.28 3.56
CA ARG A 164 13.32 -1.39 2.88
C ARG A 164 14.14 -2.67 3.03
N ASP A 165 13.46 -3.78 3.32
CA ASP A 165 14.05 -5.11 3.20
C ASP A 165 14.35 -5.40 1.72
N THR A 166 15.58 -5.72 1.41
CA THR A 166 16.10 -6.02 0.05
C THR A 166 16.54 -7.48 -0.05
#